data_a5a88cd8af40b49140d483d7c5cbd325
#
_entry.id   a5a88cd8af40b49140d483d7c5cbd325
#
_cell.length_a   1.000
_cell.length_b   1.000
_cell.length_c   1.000
_cell.angle_alpha   90.00
_cell.angle_beta   90.00
_cell.angle_gamma   90.00
#
_symmetry.space_group_name_H-M   'P 1'
#
loop_
_entity.id
_entity.type
_entity.pdbx_description
1 polymer ?
#
loop_
_entity_poly.entity_id
_entity_poly.type
_entity_poly.pdbx_seq_one_letter_code
_entity_poly.pdbx_strand_id
1 'polypeptide(L)'
;KLYEKGRVNKDIEVICNGFKTDDYLEKISNLINDGFENVTPIIDNYRELDKLTESIDTTFNIGIRIASEEEPKFEFYTSRLGIGYKDIIPYYSQKIAEHPNARLKMLHFFINTGIKDTAYYWNELFKCLRVYARLKKIAPEVDSLNIGGGFPIKTSLNFDYDYEYMVNEIVSQIKKFCEEEGVEEPNIYTEFGSFTVGESGANLYQ
;
A
#
# COMPACT_ATOMS: atom_id res chain seq x y z
N LYS A 1 -1.65 11.62 -20.51
CA LYS A 1 -1.19 10.79 -21.69
C LYS A 1 -1.87 9.42 -21.78
N LEU A 2 -1.90 8.59 -20.71
CA LEU A 2 -2.55 7.26 -20.76
C LEU A 2 -4.09 7.39 -20.87
N TYR A 3 -4.67 8.30 -20.10
CA TYR A 3 -6.09 8.61 -20.16
C TYR A 3 -6.50 9.15 -21.55
N GLU A 4 -5.80 10.13 -22.09
CA GLU A 4 -6.01 10.67 -23.45
C GLU A 4 -5.92 9.61 -24.55
N LYS A 5 -5.15 8.54 -24.30
CA LYS A 5 -5.02 7.39 -25.20
C LYS A 5 -6.06 6.29 -24.96
N GLY A 6 -7.01 6.49 -24.04
CA GLY A 6 -8.02 5.50 -23.67
C GLY A 6 -7.45 4.25 -23.01
N ARG A 7 -6.22 4.32 -22.42
CA ARG A 7 -5.56 3.21 -21.74
C ARG A 7 -5.87 3.15 -20.25
N VAL A 8 -6.30 4.27 -19.68
CA VAL A 8 -6.76 4.40 -18.30
C VAL A 8 -8.07 5.16 -18.35
N ASN A 9 -9.06 4.71 -17.62
CA ASN A 9 -10.36 5.35 -17.46
C ASN A 9 -10.66 5.56 -15.96
N LYS A 10 -11.82 6.11 -15.64
CA LYS A 10 -12.23 6.40 -14.27
C LYS A 10 -12.59 5.15 -13.45
N ASP A 11 -12.65 3.97 -14.08
CA ASP A 11 -12.98 2.70 -13.41
C ASP A 11 -11.72 1.96 -12.94
N ILE A 12 -10.53 2.42 -13.35
CA ILE A 12 -9.24 1.81 -13.00
C ILE A 12 -8.67 2.52 -11.78
N GLU A 13 -8.48 1.79 -10.68
CA GLU A 13 -7.81 2.32 -9.48
C GLU A 13 -6.40 2.80 -9.80
N VAL A 14 -6.08 4.01 -9.38
CA VAL A 14 -4.78 4.64 -9.54
C VAL A 14 -4.15 4.86 -8.18
N ILE A 15 -3.23 3.98 -7.80
CA ILE A 15 -2.52 4.04 -6.52
C ILE A 15 -1.22 4.83 -6.71
N CYS A 16 -1.10 5.96 -6.00
CA CYS A 16 0.03 6.88 -6.11
C CYS A 16 1.02 6.66 -4.97
N ASN A 17 1.96 5.75 -5.18
CA ASN A 17 2.99 5.37 -4.20
C ASN A 17 4.24 6.25 -4.26
N GLY A 18 5.07 6.10 -3.23
CA GLY A 18 6.41 6.65 -3.12
C GLY A 18 6.44 8.11 -2.68
N PHE A 19 7.65 8.60 -2.44
CA PHE A 19 7.86 9.99 -2.05
C PHE A 19 7.31 10.96 -3.10
N LYS A 20 6.52 11.92 -2.67
CA LYS A 20 5.83 12.86 -3.56
C LYS A 20 6.54 14.20 -3.58
N THR A 21 7.13 14.51 -4.74
CA THR A 21 7.60 15.87 -5.07
C THR A 21 6.41 16.80 -5.28
N ASP A 22 6.65 18.10 -5.25
CA ASP A 22 5.58 19.09 -5.46
C ASP A 22 4.91 18.92 -6.84
N ASP A 23 5.68 18.65 -7.90
CA ASP A 23 5.16 18.33 -9.25
C ASP A 23 4.29 17.05 -9.27
N TYR A 24 4.64 16.04 -8.47
CA TYR A 24 3.85 14.82 -8.35
C TYR A 24 2.54 15.08 -7.59
N LEU A 25 2.59 15.83 -6.49
CA LEU A 25 1.40 16.24 -5.72
C LEU A 25 0.45 17.07 -6.59
N GLU A 26 0.96 18.04 -7.34
CA GLU A 26 0.17 18.85 -8.26
C GLU A 26 -0.58 17.97 -9.29
N LYS A 27 0.10 16.99 -9.88
CA LYS A 27 -0.53 16.07 -10.84
C LYS A 27 -1.62 15.19 -10.22
N ILE A 28 -1.41 14.73 -8.97
CA ILE A 28 -2.40 13.98 -8.22
C ILE A 28 -3.62 14.86 -7.95
N SER A 29 -3.40 16.07 -7.43
CA SER A 29 -4.47 17.02 -7.10
C SER A 29 -5.29 17.41 -8.34
N ASN A 30 -4.63 17.65 -9.46
CA ASN A 30 -5.30 17.95 -10.73
C ASN A 30 -6.19 16.79 -11.19
N LEU A 31 -5.72 15.54 -11.11
CA LEU A 31 -6.54 14.38 -11.47
C LEU A 31 -7.78 14.27 -10.58
N ILE A 32 -7.62 14.45 -9.27
CA ILE A 32 -8.74 14.38 -8.32
C ILE A 32 -9.74 15.52 -8.59
N ASN A 33 -9.27 16.74 -8.78
CA ASN A 33 -10.12 17.89 -9.09
C ASN A 33 -10.80 17.76 -10.47
N ASP A 34 -10.22 17.03 -11.41
CA ASP A 34 -10.83 16.65 -12.70
C ASP A 34 -11.90 15.54 -12.56
N GLY A 35 -12.20 15.11 -11.31
CA GLY A 35 -13.25 14.14 -11.00
C GLY A 35 -12.83 12.69 -11.18
N PHE A 36 -11.54 12.36 -10.96
CA PHE A 36 -11.06 10.98 -10.84
C PHE A 36 -11.15 10.53 -9.37
N GLU A 37 -12.28 9.95 -9.00
CA GLU A 37 -12.54 9.45 -7.63
C GLU A 37 -11.73 8.18 -7.28
N ASN A 38 -11.19 7.52 -8.30
CA ASN A 38 -10.40 6.29 -8.21
C ASN A 38 -8.89 6.53 -8.00
N VAL A 39 -8.48 7.76 -7.75
CA VAL A 39 -7.09 8.11 -7.43
C VAL A 39 -6.89 8.05 -5.92
N THR A 40 -5.95 7.21 -5.49
CA THR A 40 -5.62 7.03 -4.07
C THR A 40 -4.13 7.34 -3.82
N PRO A 41 -3.77 8.56 -3.40
CA PRO A 41 -2.42 8.86 -2.95
C PRO A 41 -2.11 8.14 -1.64
N ILE A 42 -0.94 7.48 -1.59
CA ILE A 42 -0.46 6.78 -0.40
C ILE A 42 0.44 7.71 0.39
N ILE A 43 0.05 8.05 1.60
CA ILE A 43 0.79 8.93 2.50
C ILE A 43 2.03 8.20 3.03
N ASP A 44 3.19 8.70 2.65
CA ASP A 44 4.51 8.17 3.05
C ASP A 44 5.15 8.96 4.20
N ASN A 45 4.64 10.15 4.49
CA ASN A 45 5.07 10.98 5.62
C ASN A 45 3.98 11.97 6.05
N TYR A 46 4.13 12.52 7.25
CA TYR A 46 3.12 13.39 7.88
C TYR A 46 2.79 14.68 7.11
N ARG A 47 3.69 15.18 6.25
CA ARG A 47 3.50 16.46 5.52
C ARG A 47 2.72 16.29 4.21
N GLU A 48 2.65 15.10 3.68
CA GLU A 48 1.99 14.87 2.38
C GLU A 48 0.49 15.11 2.44
N LEU A 49 -0.15 14.76 3.55
CA LEU A 49 -1.58 15.03 3.72
C LEU A 49 -1.87 16.54 3.72
N ASP A 50 -1.11 17.32 4.49
CA ASP A 50 -1.32 18.77 4.57
C ASP A 50 -1.23 19.41 3.16
N LYS A 51 -0.23 19.01 2.36
CA LYS A 51 -0.07 19.49 0.97
C LYS A 51 -1.22 19.08 0.04
N LEU A 52 -1.70 17.85 0.14
CA LEU A 52 -2.84 17.39 -0.66
C LEU A 52 -4.11 18.16 -0.30
N THR A 53 -4.36 18.37 0.98
CA THR A 53 -5.55 19.07 1.46
C THR A 53 -5.56 20.56 1.14
N GLU A 54 -4.39 21.19 0.96
CA GLU A 54 -4.26 22.57 0.47
C GLU A 54 -4.64 22.72 -1.01
N SER A 55 -4.59 21.64 -1.78
CA SER A 55 -4.72 21.68 -3.25
C SER A 55 -5.95 20.95 -3.78
N ILE A 56 -6.71 20.23 -2.93
CA ILE A 56 -7.87 19.45 -3.32
C ILE A 56 -9.11 19.97 -2.61
N ASP A 57 -10.06 20.47 -3.38
CA ASP A 57 -11.29 21.09 -2.87
C ASP A 57 -12.45 20.08 -2.72
N THR A 58 -12.31 18.88 -3.27
CA THR A 58 -13.33 17.83 -3.29
C THR A 58 -12.99 16.72 -2.30
N THR A 59 -13.94 15.84 -2.01
CA THR A 59 -13.67 14.62 -1.25
C THR A 59 -12.76 13.70 -2.05
N PHE A 60 -11.74 13.15 -1.38
CA PHE A 60 -10.77 12.24 -2.00
C PHE A 60 -10.33 11.12 -1.06
N ASN A 61 -9.96 10.00 -1.66
CA ASN A 61 -9.42 8.86 -0.95
C ASN A 61 -7.92 9.02 -0.71
N ILE A 62 -7.45 8.50 0.42
CA ILE A 62 -6.03 8.36 0.73
C ILE A 62 -5.73 6.95 1.21
N GLY A 63 -4.48 6.54 1.06
CA GLY A 63 -3.92 5.40 1.77
C GLY A 63 -2.82 5.84 2.73
N ILE A 64 -2.47 5.00 3.69
CA ILE A 64 -1.32 5.20 4.57
C ILE A 64 -0.36 4.04 4.39
N ARG A 65 0.92 4.36 4.10
CA ARG A 65 1.98 3.37 4.13
C ARG A 65 2.44 3.13 5.55
N ILE A 66 2.44 1.88 5.95
CA ILE A 66 3.01 1.42 7.23
C ILE A 66 4.52 1.26 7.04
N ALA A 67 5.30 1.92 7.88
CA ALA A 67 6.73 1.67 7.97
C ALA A 67 6.95 0.28 8.55
N SER A 68 7.58 -0.62 7.79
CA SER A 68 8.02 -1.92 8.29
C SER A 68 9.13 -1.73 9.32
N GLU A 69 9.14 -2.58 10.34
CA GLU A 69 10.25 -2.64 11.28
C GLU A 69 11.48 -3.27 10.60
N GLU A 70 12.68 -2.97 11.14
CA GLU A 70 13.95 -3.46 10.59
C GLU A 70 14.00 -4.99 10.57
N GLU A 71 14.49 -5.55 9.49
CA GLU A 71 14.90 -6.94 9.50
C GLU A 71 16.15 -7.07 10.39
N PRO A 72 16.19 -8.02 11.35
CA PRO A 72 17.28 -8.13 12.33
C PRO A 72 18.70 -8.28 11.74
N LYS A 73 18.82 -8.52 10.44
CA LYS A 73 20.09 -8.69 9.73
C LYS A 73 20.73 -7.40 9.21
N PHE A 74 20.00 -6.28 9.26
CA PHE A 74 20.47 -4.99 8.74
C PHE A 74 20.45 -3.94 9.84
N GLU A 75 21.57 -3.72 10.49
CA GLU A 75 21.71 -2.77 11.62
C GLU A 75 21.36 -1.31 11.29
N PHE A 76 21.06 -0.97 10.03
CA PHE A 76 20.87 0.42 9.59
C PHE A 76 19.67 0.65 8.67
N TYR A 77 18.74 -0.30 8.51
CA TYR A 77 17.66 -0.15 7.56
C TYR A 77 16.30 0.04 8.24
N THR A 78 16.03 1.27 8.67
CA THR A 78 14.65 1.70 8.96
C THR A 78 13.99 2.10 7.64
N SER A 79 12.76 1.66 7.39
CA SER A 79 12.00 2.17 6.25
C SER A 79 11.92 3.70 6.38
N ARG A 80 12.52 4.41 5.43
CA ARG A 80 12.47 5.89 5.39
C ARG A 80 11.11 6.40 4.93
N LEU A 81 10.25 5.51 4.49
CA LEU A 81 8.92 5.81 3.98
C LEU A 81 7.88 5.11 4.86
N GLY A 82 6.79 5.81 5.08
CA GLY A 82 5.66 5.31 5.84
C GLY A 82 5.58 5.87 7.26
N ILE A 83 4.44 5.62 7.88
CA ILE A 83 4.13 6.00 9.26
C ILE A 83 4.31 4.77 10.14
N GLY A 84 4.95 4.92 11.28
CA GLY A 84 5.14 3.83 12.25
C GLY A 84 3.80 3.22 12.65
N TYR A 85 3.72 1.89 12.69
CA TYR A 85 2.44 1.20 12.90
C TYR A 85 1.74 1.60 14.22
N LYS A 86 2.48 2.05 15.23
CA LYS A 86 1.94 2.56 16.51
C LYS A 86 1.30 3.95 16.36
N ASP A 87 1.76 4.72 15.37
CA ASP A 87 1.36 6.11 15.18
C ASP A 87 0.17 6.26 14.23
N ILE A 88 -0.20 5.21 13.48
CA ILE A 88 -1.27 5.28 12.47
C ILE A 88 -2.62 5.62 13.08
N ILE A 89 -3.01 4.95 14.19
CA ILE A 89 -4.29 5.23 14.87
C ILE A 89 -4.32 6.67 15.41
N PRO A 90 -3.28 7.15 16.15
CA PRO A 90 -3.21 8.56 16.55
C PRO A 90 -3.25 9.53 15.37
N TYR A 91 -2.53 9.24 14.29
CA TYR A 91 -2.52 10.07 13.10
C TYR A 91 -3.90 10.14 12.44
N TYR A 92 -4.57 9.01 12.26
CA TYR A 92 -5.94 8.98 11.76
C TYR A 92 -6.86 9.85 12.62
N SER A 93 -6.87 9.63 13.93
CA SER A 93 -7.79 10.33 14.85
C SER A 93 -7.53 11.84 14.92
N GLN A 94 -6.27 12.28 14.78
CA GLN A 94 -5.91 13.70 14.90
C GLN A 94 -6.00 14.48 13.59
N LYS A 95 -5.82 13.81 12.44
CA LYS A 95 -5.63 14.49 11.17
C LYS A 95 -6.66 14.12 10.10
N ILE A 96 -7.25 12.93 10.17
CA ILE A 96 -8.08 12.41 9.09
C ILE A 96 -9.54 12.26 9.51
N ALA A 97 -9.81 11.76 10.70
CA ALA A 97 -11.17 11.39 11.15
C ALA A 97 -12.20 12.53 11.00
N GLU A 98 -11.81 13.76 11.31
CA GLU A 98 -12.68 14.94 11.21
C GLU A 98 -12.35 15.81 9.99
N HIS A 99 -11.47 15.32 9.10
CA HIS A 99 -11.12 16.10 7.92
C HIS A 99 -12.32 16.18 6.94
N PRO A 100 -12.68 17.36 6.44
CA PRO A 100 -13.88 17.51 5.61
C PRO A 100 -13.80 16.71 4.31
N ASN A 101 -12.62 16.61 3.71
CA ASN A 101 -12.44 16.08 2.35
C ASN A 101 -11.66 14.76 2.28
N ALA A 102 -10.67 14.53 3.17
CA ALA A 102 -9.86 13.31 3.12
C ALA A 102 -10.58 12.10 3.73
N ARG A 103 -10.54 10.96 3.06
CA ARG A 103 -11.11 9.67 3.51
C ARG A 103 -10.04 8.60 3.46
N LEU A 104 -9.80 7.93 4.58
CA LEU A 104 -8.85 6.84 4.61
C LEU A 104 -9.49 5.57 4.02
N LYS A 105 -9.03 5.16 2.84
CA LYS A 105 -9.50 3.97 2.13
C LYS A 105 -8.58 2.78 2.30
N MET A 106 -7.26 3.00 2.28
CA MET A 106 -6.28 1.94 2.09
C MET A 106 -5.16 1.96 3.14
N LEU A 107 -4.76 0.78 3.59
CA LEU A 107 -3.45 0.58 4.20
C LEU A 107 -2.50 -0.06 3.18
N HIS A 108 -1.25 0.34 3.20
CA HIS A 108 -0.20 -0.20 2.36
C HIS A 108 1.00 -0.60 3.21
N PHE A 109 1.54 -1.79 2.98
CA PHE A 109 2.85 -2.15 3.51
C PHE A 109 3.73 -2.78 2.42
N PHE A 110 5.01 -2.69 2.61
CA PHE A 110 6.00 -3.25 1.68
C PHE A 110 7.18 -3.80 2.47
N ILE A 111 7.65 -4.96 2.05
CA ILE A 111 8.79 -5.66 2.66
C ILE A 111 9.91 -5.79 1.64
N ASN A 112 11.08 -5.23 1.94
CA ASN A 112 12.24 -5.24 1.04
C ASN A 112 12.76 -6.64 0.70
N THR A 113 12.61 -7.60 1.61
CA THR A 113 13.04 -9.00 1.42
C THR A 113 12.11 -9.82 0.55
N GLY A 114 10.97 -9.22 0.17
CA GLY A 114 9.95 -9.84 -0.66
C GLY A 114 9.02 -10.80 0.10
N ILE A 115 8.07 -11.34 -0.66
CA ILE A 115 7.05 -12.25 -0.14
C ILE A 115 7.64 -13.66 -0.08
N LYS A 116 7.95 -14.09 1.12
CA LYS A 116 8.54 -15.40 1.42
C LYS A 116 7.85 -16.01 2.63
N ASP A 117 7.80 -17.31 2.69
CA ASP A 117 7.32 -18.04 3.86
C ASP A 117 8.36 -17.96 5.00
N THR A 118 8.43 -16.81 5.64
CA THR A 118 9.35 -16.51 6.75
C THR A 118 8.58 -15.91 7.93
N ALA A 119 9.06 -16.17 9.13
CA ALA A 119 8.49 -15.58 10.35
C ALA A 119 8.46 -14.04 10.29
N TYR A 120 9.43 -13.43 9.60
CA TYR A 120 9.49 -11.98 9.41
C TYR A 120 8.32 -11.49 8.57
N TYR A 121 8.07 -12.11 7.38
CA TYR A 121 6.95 -11.73 6.51
C TYR A 121 5.61 -11.82 7.25
N TRP A 122 5.35 -12.96 7.88
CA TRP A 122 4.11 -13.18 8.61
C TRP A 122 3.92 -12.22 9.77
N ASN A 123 4.98 -11.93 10.53
CA ASN A 123 4.92 -10.96 11.61
C ASN A 123 4.54 -9.55 11.12
N GLU A 124 5.14 -9.09 10.03
CA GLU A 124 4.82 -7.79 9.43
C GLU A 124 3.39 -7.76 8.88
N LEU A 125 2.95 -8.82 8.20
CA LEU A 125 1.56 -8.94 7.75
C LEU A 125 0.58 -8.87 8.92
N PHE A 126 0.82 -9.62 10.00
CA PHE A 126 -0.06 -9.59 11.18
C PHE A 126 -0.05 -8.23 11.91
N LYS A 127 1.08 -7.51 11.94
CA LYS A 127 1.11 -6.13 12.44
C LYS A 127 0.21 -5.23 11.61
N CYS A 128 0.28 -5.35 10.28
CA CYS A 128 -0.58 -4.61 9.38
C CYS A 128 -2.06 -4.93 9.60
N LEU A 129 -2.41 -6.21 9.71
CA LEU A 129 -3.79 -6.66 9.96
C LEU A 129 -4.35 -6.16 11.30
N ARG A 130 -3.52 -6.11 12.37
CA ARG A 130 -3.95 -5.51 13.65
C ARG A 130 -4.27 -4.03 13.50
N VAL A 131 -3.49 -3.29 12.72
CA VAL A 131 -3.79 -1.88 12.43
C VAL A 131 -5.07 -1.77 11.62
N TYR A 132 -5.22 -2.60 10.57
CA TYR A 132 -6.43 -2.65 9.76
C TYR A 132 -7.68 -2.89 10.60
N ALA A 133 -7.70 -3.95 11.43
CA ALA A 133 -8.86 -4.28 12.25
C ALA A 133 -9.22 -3.17 13.24
N ARG A 134 -8.22 -2.50 13.83
CA ARG A 134 -8.46 -1.35 14.71
C ARG A 134 -9.00 -0.15 13.97
N LEU A 135 -8.47 0.15 12.79
CA LEU A 135 -8.97 1.23 11.93
C LEU A 135 -10.39 0.93 11.47
N LYS A 136 -10.67 -0.27 10.99
CA LYS A 136 -12.00 -0.66 10.52
C LYS A 136 -13.11 -0.42 11.54
N LYS A 137 -12.79 -0.57 12.84
CA LYS A 137 -13.73 -0.31 13.95
C LYS A 137 -14.05 1.18 14.19
N ILE A 138 -13.17 2.09 13.74
CA ILE A 138 -13.31 3.56 13.93
C ILE A 138 -13.39 4.33 12.61
N ALA A 139 -13.04 3.72 11.52
CA ALA A 139 -13.02 4.23 10.15
C ALA A 139 -13.67 3.19 9.23
N PRO A 140 -15.00 3.06 9.19
CA PRO A 140 -15.69 2.03 8.41
C PRO A 140 -15.39 2.07 6.90
N GLU A 141 -14.99 3.23 6.40
CA GLU A 141 -14.60 3.44 5.00
C GLU A 141 -13.28 2.78 4.61
N VAL A 142 -12.44 2.37 5.56
CA VAL A 142 -11.22 1.60 5.28
C VAL A 142 -11.62 0.21 4.79
N ASP A 143 -11.38 -0.07 3.53
CA ASP A 143 -11.81 -1.30 2.86
C ASP A 143 -10.70 -1.98 2.06
N SER A 144 -9.50 -1.43 2.04
CA SER A 144 -8.43 -1.85 1.13
C SER A 144 -7.11 -2.09 1.86
N LEU A 145 -6.43 -3.17 1.47
CA LEU A 145 -5.11 -3.54 1.95
C LEU A 145 -4.17 -3.81 0.77
N ASN A 146 -3.19 -2.95 0.57
CA ASN A 146 -2.13 -3.17 -0.40
C ASN A 146 -0.96 -3.89 0.30
N ILE A 147 -0.73 -5.13 -0.08
CA ILE A 147 0.34 -5.97 0.48
C ILE A 147 1.68 -5.80 -0.22
N GLY A 148 1.79 -4.81 -1.10
CA GLY A 148 3.02 -4.53 -1.84
C GLY A 148 3.34 -5.56 -2.90
N GLY A 149 4.61 -5.62 -3.25
CA GLY A 149 5.16 -6.56 -4.20
C GLY A 149 6.22 -7.47 -3.59
N GLY A 150 7.03 -8.07 -4.47
CA GLY A 150 8.19 -8.83 -4.05
C GLY A 150 8.02 -10.35 -4.12
N PHE A 151 7.10 -10.85 -4.93
CA PHE A 151 7.15 -12.27 -5.28
C PHE A 151 8.49 -12.56 -5.95
N PRO A 152 9.19 -13.63 -5.52
CA PRO A 152 10.42 -14.08 -6.14
C PRO A 152 10.21 -14.33 -7.63
N ILE A 153 11.23 -14.01 -8.42
CA ILE A 153 11.28 -14.33 -9.85
C ILE A 153 12.30 -15.45 -10.07
N LYS A 154 12.11 -16.24 -11.11
CA LYS A 154 13.02 -17.31 -11.46
C LYS A 154 14.37 -16.72 -11.88
N THR A 155 15.36 -16.86 -11.03
CA THR A 155 16.73 -16.37 -11.26
C THR A 155 17.74 -17.48 -11.51
N SER A 156 17.36 -18.76 -11.33
CA SER A 156 18.22 -19.91 -11.52
C SER A 156 17.41 -21.15 -11.93
N LEU A 157 18.11 -22.17 -12.42
CA LEU A 157 17.49 -23.46 -12.79
C LEU A 157 16.92 -24.22 -11.58
N ASN A 158 17.48 -23.99 -10.40
CA ASN A 158 17.05 -24.63 -9.15
C ASN A 158 16.07 -23.75 -8.36
N PHE A 159 15.46 -22.77 -9.02
CA PHE A 159 14.45 -21.92 -8.39
C PHE A 159 13.21 -22.75 -8.08
N ASP A 160 12.87 -22.81 -6.81
CA ASP A 160 11.67 -23.47 -6.29
C ASP A 160 10.91 -22.49 -5.39
N TYR A 161 9.72 -22.10 -5.81
CA TYR A 161 8.82 -21.25 -5.04
C TYR A 161 7.38 -21.59 -5.40
N ASP A 162 6.63 -22.04 -4.42
CA ASP A 162 5.21 -22.38 -4.58
C ASP A 162 4.33 -21.14 -4.46
N TYR A 163 4.03 -20.52 -5.60
CA TYR A 163 3.19 -19.33 -5.68
C TYR A 163 1.75 -19.60 -5.23
N GLU A 164 1.20 -20.75 -5.62
CA GLU A 164 -0.18 -21.10 -5.28
C GLU A 164 -0.34 -21.28 -3.78
N TYR A 165 0.57 -22.00 -3.15
CA TYR A 165 0.63 -22.15 -1.70
C TYR A 165 0.69 -20.79 -1.02
N MET A 166 1.63 -19.92 -1.41
CA MET A 166 1.85 -18.63 -0.76
C MET A 166 0.65 -17.70 -0.90
N VAL A 167 0.01 -17.64 -2.07
CA VAL A 167 -1.20 -16.82 -2.28
C VAL A 167 -2.35 -17.35 -1.42
N ASN A 168 -2.56 -18.67 -1.42
CA ASN A 168 -3.62 -19.29 -0.62
C ASN A 168 -3.40 -19.05 0.88
N GLU A 169 -2.17 -19.18 1.36
CA GLU A 169 -1.84 -18.88 2.77
C GLU A 169 -2.10 -17.43 3.12
N ILE A 170 -1.64 -16.47 2.30
CA ILE A 170 -1.87 -15.03 2.55
C ILE A 170 -3.38 -14.75 2.66
N VAL A 171 -4.17 -15.19 1.68
CA VAL A 171 -5.62 -14.96 1.67
C VAL A 171 -6.29 -15.63 2.87
N SER A 172 -5.92 -16.88 3.18
CA SER A 172 -6.48 -17.63 4.31
C SER A 172 -6.18 -16.98 5.65
N GLN A 173 -4.94 -16.50 5.84
CA GLN A 173 -4.54 -15.80 7.08
C GLN A 173 -5.27 -14.47 7.24
N ILE A 174 -5.46 -13.70 6.16
CA ILE A 174 -6.21 -12.45 6.19
C ILE A 174 -7.67 -12.73 6.58
N LYS A 175 -8.33 -13.69 5.92
CA LYS A 175 -9.71 -14.06 6.22
C LYS A 175 -9.90 -14.50 7.67
N LYS A 176 -9.08 -15.44 8.10
CA LYS A 176 -9.13 -15.96 9.47
C LYS A 176 -8.94 -14.85 10.49
N PHE A 177 -7.97 -13.95 10.27
CA PHE A 177 -7.72 -12.84 11.18
C PHE A 177 -8.91 -11.86 11.23
N CYS A 178 -9.52 -11.53 10.09
CA CYS A 178 -10.69 -10.65 10.04
C CYS A 178 -11.90 -11.29 10.74
N GLU A 179 -12.12 -12.60 10.56
CA GLU A 179 -13.16 -13.35 11.26
C GLU A 179 -12.95 -13.32 12.79
N GLU A 180 -11.73 -13.61 13.25
CA GLU A 180 -11.38 -13.59 14.69
C GLU A 180 -11.54 -12.19 15.32
N GLU A 181 -11.24 -11.12 14.58
CA GLU A 181 -11.39 -9.74 15.02
C GLU A 181 -12.82 -9.17 14.83
N GLY A 182 -13.69 -9.90 14.13
CA GLY A 182 -15.08 -9.49 13.84
C GLY A 182 -15.14 -8.24 12.94
N VAL A 183 -14.28 -8.16 11.93
CA VAL A 183 -14.23 -7.07 10.95
C VAL A 183 -14.38 -7.61 9.52
N GLU A 184 -14.86 -6.76 8.60
CA GLU A 184 -14.95 -7.10 7.19
C GLU A 184 -13.55 -7.31 6.57
N GLU A 185 -13.46 -8.27 5.64
CA GLU A 185 -12.25 -8.54 4.87
C GLU A 185 -11.92 -7.35 3.95
N PRO A 186 -10.63 -6.98 3.78
CA PRO A 186 -10.25 -5.94 2.86
C PRO A 186 -10.24 -6.42 1.40
N ASN A 187 -10.41 -5.50 0.46
CA ASN A 187 -9.96 -5.68 -0.92
C ASN A 187 -8.43 -5.75 -0.93
N ILE A 188 -7.87 -6.81 -1.49
CA ILE A 188 -6.42 -7.01 -1.50
C ILE A 188 -5.83 -6.45 -2.80
N TYR A 189 -4.85 -5.57 -2.68
CA TYR A 189 -4.06 -5.02 -3.77
C TYR A 189 -2.62 -5.55 -3.72
N THR A 190 -2.03 -5.74 -4.90
CA THR A 190 -0.67 -6.27 -5.04
C THR A 190 0.11 -5.48 -6.08
N GLU A 191 1.44 -5.44 -5.93
CA GLU A 191 2.36 -4.70 -6.80
C GLU A 191 3.42 -5.63 -7.40
N PHE A 192 3.01 -6.68 -8.08
CA PHE A 192 3.90 -7.75 -8.57
C PHE A 192 4.64 -7.38 -9.86
N GLY A 193 5.23 -6.18 -9.92
CA GLY A 193 5.91 -5.66 -11.10
C GLY A 193 7.03 -6.57 -11.61
N SER A 194 7.98 -6.94 -10.76
CA SER A 194 9.09 -7.83 -11.14
C SER A 194 8.62 -9.20 -11.59
N PHE A 195 7.60 -9.76 -10.93
CA PHE A 195 7.01 -11.04 -11.35
C PHE A 195 6.37 -10.94 -12.74
N THR A 196 5.70 -9.83 -13.03
CA THR A 196 4.97 -9.63 -14.29
C THR A 196 5.88 -9.33 -15.48
N VAL A 197 6.96 -8.54 -15.29
CA VAL A 197 7.79 -8.01 -16.38
C VAL A 197 9.29 -8.25 -16.20
N GLY A 198 9.72 -8.93 -15.16
CA GLY A 198 11.14 -9.12 -14.85
C GLY A 198 11.93 -9.86 -15.95
N GLU A 199 11.27 -10.74 -16.69
CA GLU A 199 11.87 -11.48 -17.82
C GLU A 199 11.86 -10.68 -19.15
N SER A 200 11.23 -9.49 -19.17
CA SER A 200 11.08 -8.67 -20.37
C SER A 200 12.34 -7.85 -20.72
N GLY A 201 13.38 -7.91 -19.90
CA GLY A 201 14.60 -7.15 -20.06
C GLY A 201 15.83 -7.87 -19.55
N ALA A 202 17.02 -7.44 -20.01
CA ALA A 202 18.31 -7.90 -19.56
C ALA A 202 19.30 -6.75 -19.42
N ASN A 203 20.16 -6.81 -18.40
CA ASN A 203 21.30 -5.91 -18.26
C ASN A 203 22.53 -6.57 -18.87
N LEU A 204 23.19 -5.89 -19.79
CA LEU A 204 24.45 -6.33 -20.35
C LEU A 204 25.59 -5.57 -19.68
N TYR A 205 26.53 -6.31 -19.08
CA TYR A 205 27.74 -5.76 -18.50
C TYR A 205 28.94 -6.09 -19.42
N GLN A 206 29.77 -5.11 -19.70
CA GLN A 206 31.07 -5.28 -20.38
C GLN A 206 32.18 -5.42 -19.37
#